data_c2ec934ff8a40bc60dffd6c934e8c1ff
#
_entry.id   c2ec934ff8a40bc60dffd6c934e8c1ff
#
_cell.length_a   1.000
_cell.length_b   1.000
_cell.length_c   1.000
_cell.angle_alpha   90.00
_cell.angle_beta   90.00
_cell.angle_gamma   90.00
#
_symmetry.space_group_name_H-M   'P 1'
#
loop_
_entity.id
_entity.type
_entity.pdbx_description
1 polymer ?
#
loop_
_entity_poly.entity_id
_entity_poly.type
_entity_poly.pdbx_seq_one_letter_code
_entity_poly.pdbx_strand_id
1 'polypeptide(L)'
;MDAAEWDERYRESHRHWPVTPNLFVSDRLRHTTPGRGLDLGAGEGRNAIWLASLGWEMTAVDFSSVAIEKGAAESDSVEFVVADVREWEPEERYDLILVAYIHLQPPDFEKLVRRAREWLEPDGELFLIGHDTSNLDEGWGGPQYPEVLWDVGAILGWLDGLSIVEAEVVRRPVETDEGRRYARDTLVRARLGALSV
;
A
#
# COMPACT_ATOMS: atom_id res chain seq x y z
N MET A 1 16.14 5.42 0.01
CA MET A 1 16.59 4.15 -0.62
C MET A 1 16.13 4.15 -2.07
N ASP A 2 17.02 3.78 -2.97
CA ASP A 2 16.72 3.62 -4.39
C ASP A 2 16.37 2.15 -4.75
N ALA A 3 16.09 1.88 -6.04
CA ALA A 3 15.72 0.54 -6.49
C ALA A 3 16.83 -0.50 -6.27
N ALA A 4 18.11 -0.11 -6.42
CA ALA A 4 19.22 -1.04 -6.25
C ALA A 4 19.40 -1.45 -4.77
N GLU A 5 19.21 -0.53 -3.84
CA GLU A 5 19.25 -0.80 -2.40
C GLU A 5 18.09 -1.73 -1.96
N TRP A 6 16.91 -1.58 -2.56
CA TRP A 6 15.77 -2.48 -2.32
C TRP A 6 16.00 -3.85 -2.97
N ASP A 7 16.50 -3.90 -4.20
CA ASP A 7 16.85 -5.16 -4.86
C ASP A 7 17.81 -6.01 -4.02
N GLU A 8 18.82 -5.37 -3.39
CA GLU A 8 19.75 -6.08 -2.50
C GLU A 8 19.02 -6.67 -1.29
N ARG A 9 18.16 -5.89 -0.63
CA ARG A 9 17.36 -6.39 0.49
C ARG A 9 16.46 -7.57 0.11
N TYR A 10 15.85 -7.50 -1.08
CA TYR A 10 15.04 -8.62 -1.56
C TYR A 10 15.88 -9.84 -1.91
N ARG A 11 17.14 -9.71 -2.32
CA ARG A 11 18.05 -10.84 -2.56
C ARG A 11 18.50 -11.55 -1.29
N GLU A 12 18.62 -10.83 -0.16
CA GLU A 12 19.16 -11.38 1.10
C GLU A 12 18.29 -12.50 1.69
N SER A 13 17.01 -12.61 1.32
CA SER A 13 16.10 -13.63 1.84
C SER A 13 15.28 -14.26 0.73
N HIS A 14 14.84 -15.51 0.92
CA HIS A 14 13.92 -16.16 -0.02
C HIS A 14 12.63 -15.34 -0.16
N ARG A 15 12.12 -14.79 0.95
CA ARG A 15 11.00 -13.86 1.00
C ARG A 15 11.28 -12.80 2.07
N HIS A 16 11.18 -11.54 1.69
CA HIS A 16 11.46 -10.44 2.62
C HIS A 16 10.27 -10.14 3.53
N TRP A 17 9.04 -10.27 3.01
CA TRP A 17 7.81 -10.06 3.76
C TRP A 17 7.04 -11.37 4.02
N PRO A 18 6.22 -11.45 5.10
CA PRO A 18 5.33 -12.59 5.31
C PRO A 18 4.42 -12.84 4.09
N VAL A 19 4.09 -14.10 3.84
CA VAL A 19 3.15 -14.50 2.77
C VAL A 19 1.74 -13.97 3.02
N THR A 20 1.38 -13.80 4.30
CA THR A 20 0.06 -13.27 4.68
C THR A 20 -0.09 -11.80 4.32
N PRO A 21 -1.27 -11.37 3.85
CA PRO A 21 -1.54 -9.96 3.59
C PRO A 21 -1.40 -9.12 4.84
N ASN A 22 -1.30 -7.82 4.68
CA ASN A 22 -1.38 -6.91 5.81
C ASN A 22 -2.70 -7.13 6.58
N LEU A 23 -2.63 -7.12 7.91
CA LEU A 23 -3.77 -7.38 8.79
C LEU A 23 -4.97 -6.48 8.48
N PHE A 24 -4.73 -5.18 8.33
CA PHE A 24 -5.80 -4.20 8.10
C PHE A 24 -6.35 -4.27 6.67
N VAL A 25 -5.50 -4.55 5.68
CA VAL A 25 -5.93 -4.81 4.30
C VAL A 25 -6.88 -6.01 4.29
N SER A 26 -6.48 -7.14 4.90
CA SER A 26 -7.31 -8.33 4.94
C SER A 26 -8.60 -8.14 5.73
N ASP A 27 -8.57 -7.41 6.83
CA ASP A 27 -9.73 -7.19 7.70
C ASP A 27 -10.79 -6.30 7.02
N ARG A 28 -10.37 -5.26 6.29
CA ARG A 28 -11.28 -4.31 5.63
C ARG A 28 -11.77 -4.77 4.26
N LEU A 29 -10.95 -5.56 3.52
CA LEU A 29 -11.25 -5.88 2.13
C LEU A 29 -11.76 -7.31 1.88
N ARG A 30 -11.74 -8.21 2.89
CA ARG A 30 -12.17 -9.62 2.72
C ARG A 30 -13.59 -9.84 2.20
N HIS A 31 -14.48 -8.88 2.40
CA HIS A 31 -15.89 -8.96 2.02
C HIS A 31 -16.28 -7.88 0.99
N THR A 32 -15.31 -7.18 0.44
CA THR A 32 -15.53 -6.19 -0.62
C THR A 32 -15.77 -6.93 -1.94
N THR A 33 -16.71 -6.46 -2.73
CA THR A 33 -16.96 -7.00 -4.08
C THR A 33 -15.71 -6.83 -4.93
N PRO A 34 -15.17 -7.92 -5.52
CA PRO A 34 -14.02 -7.83 -6.39
C PRO A 34 -14.26 -6.99 -7.65
N GLY A 35 -13.25 -6.30 -8.07
CA GLY A 35 -13.16 -5.50 -9.28
C GLY A 35 -11.70 -5.43 -9.74
N ARG A 36 -11.30 -4.36 -10.40
CA ARG A 36 -9.89 -4.10 -10.75
C ARG A 36 -9.17 -3.42 -9.60
N GLY A 37 -8.03 -3.95 -9.20
CA GLY A 37 -7.22 -3.44 -8.11
C GLY A 37 -5.78 -3.13 -8.51
N LEU A 38 -5.23 -2.07 -7.95
CA LEU A 38 -3.86 -1.62 -8.15
C LEU A 38 -3.13 -1.59 -6.81
N ASP A 39 -1.98 -2.25 -6.70
CA ASP A 39 -1.11 -2.24 -5.52
C ASP A 39 0.18 -1.47 -5.86
N LEU A 40 0.35 -0.27 -5.31
CA LEU A 40 1.47 0.64 -5.58
C LEU A 40 2.57 0.50 -4.53
N GLY A 41 3.78 0.20 -4.97
CA GLY A 41 4.88 -0.18 -4.08
C GLY A 41 4.64 -1.57 -3.49
N ALA A 42 4.19 -2.51 -4.33
CA ALA A 42 3.68 -3.81 -3.92
C ALA A 42 4.75 -4.74 -3.31
N GLY A 43 6.04 -4.47 -3.57
CA GLY A 43 7.11 -5.39 -3.23
C GLY A 43 6.91 -6.76 -3.88
N GLU A 44 6.96 -7.84 -3.09
CA GLU A 44 6.70 -9.22 -3.53
C GLU A 44 5.20 -9.51 -3.74
N GLY A 45 4.32 -8.50 -3.71
CA GLY A 45 2.90 -8.60 -4.06
C GLY A 45 2.00 -9.32 -3.06
N ARG A 46 2.38 -9.43 -1.77
CA ARG A 46 1.59 -10.19 -0.77
C ARG A 46 0.11 -9.80 -0.68
N ASN A 47 -0.20 -8.51 -0.77
CA ASN A 47 -1.56 -8.00 -0.73
C ASN A 47 -2.28 -8.25 -2.06
N ALA A 48 -1.61 -7.98 -3.18
CA ALA A 48 -2.13 -8.21 -4.52
C ALA A 48 -2.46 -9.70 -4.75
N ILE A 49 -1.55 -10.62 -4.39
CA ILE A 49 -1.76 -12.07 -4.50
C ILE A 49 -2.96 -12.51 -3.65
N TRP A 50 -3.07 -12.00 -2.43
CA TRP A 50 -4.21 -12.31 -1.57
C TRP A 50 -5.53 -11.77 -2.15
N LEU A 51 -5.57 -10.52 -2.64
CA LEU A 51 -6.76 -9.95 -3.28
C LEU A 51 -7.15 -10.73 -4.53
N ALA A 52 -6.17 -11.12 -5.37
CA ALA A 52 -6.41 -11.98 -6.54
C ALA A 52 -7.05 -13.32 -6.15
N SER A 53 -6.65 -13.90 -5.01
CA SER A 53 -7.27 -15.14 -4.49
C SER A 53 -8.75 -14.96 -4.08
N LEU A 54 -9.20 -13.72 -3.87
CA LEU A 54 -10.59 -13.35 -3.61
C LEU A 54 -11.36 -12.97 -4.88
N GLY A 55 -10.72 -13.04 -6.05
CA GLY A 55 -11.33 -12.76 -7.34
C GLY A 55 -11.09 -11.35 -7.89
N TRP A 56 -10.20 -10.54 -7.26
CA TRP A 56 -9.80 -9.26 -7.81
C TRP A 56 -8.89 -9.44 -9.03
N GLU A 57 -9.04 -8.60 -10.04
CA GLU A 57 -8.09 -8.44 -11.15
C GLU A 57 -7.00 -7.45 -10.70
N MET A 58 -5.83 -7.98 -10.32
CA MET A 58 -4.80 -7.18 -9.65
C MET A 58 -3.62 -6.84 -10.56
N THR A 59 -3.23 -5.56 -10.55
CA THR A 59 -1.93 -5.07 -11.04
C THR A 59 -1.06 -4.68 -9.84
N ALA A 60 0.15 -5.20 -9.76
CA ALA A 60 1.13 -4.92 -8.71
C ALA A 60 2.34 -4.20 -9.29
N VAL A 61 2.61 -2.98 -8.84
CA VAL A 61 3.69 -2.13 -9.36
C VAL A 61 4.74 -1.91 -8.29
N ASP A 62 6.00 -2.20 -8.61
CA ASP A 62 7.15 -1.89 -7.77
C ASP A 62 8.37 -1.58 -8.63
N PHE A 63 9.26 -0.74 -8.13
CA PHE A 63 10.50 -0.40 -8.86
C PHE A 63 11.59 -1.47 -8.72
N SER A 64 11.48 -2.38 -7.72
CA SER A 64 12.41 -3.49 -7.54
C SER A 64 12.08 -4.63 -8.50
N SER A 65 12.96 -4.86 -9.45
CA SER A 65 12.83 -5.99 -10.37
C SER A 65 12.89 -7.34 -9.64
N VAL A 66 13.69 -7.43 -8.58
CA VAL A 66 13.84 -8.64 -7.77
C VAL A 66 12.57 -8.95 -6.99
N ALA A 67 11.90 -7.93 -6.45
CA ALA A 67 10.62 -8.12 -5.76
C ALA A 67 9.54 -8.61 -6.73
N ILE A 68 9.43 -7.97 -7.88
CA ILE A 68 8.46 -8.32 -8.93
C ILE A 68 8.71 -9.75 -9.47
N GLU A 69 9.96 -10.13 -9.75
CA GLU A 69 10.28 -11.51 -10.17
C GLU A 69 9.84 -12.55 -9.14
N LYS A 70 10.06 -12.28 -7.85
CA LYS A 70 9.61 -13.17 -6.76
C LYS A 70 8.09 -13.26 -6.68
N GLY A 71 7.38 -12.14 -6.76
CA GLY A 71 5.93 -12.12 -6.77
C GLY A 71 5.34 -12.89 -7.96
N ALA A 72 5.88 -12.66 -9.15
CA ALA A 72 5.46 -13.34 -10.38
C ALA A 72 5.75 -14.86 -10.35
N ALA A 73 6.79 -15.30 -9.65
CA ALA A 73 7.06 -16.71 -9.44
C ALA A 73 6.05 -17.40 -8.48
N GLU A 74 5.34 -16.62 -7.66
CA GLU A 74 4.36 -17.15 -6.71
C GLU A 74 2.91 -17.13 -7.23
N SER A 75 2.59 -16.28 -8.21
CA SER A 75 1.22 -16.14 -8.70
C SER A 75 1.14 -15.68 -10.15
N ASP A 76 0.47 -16.47 -10.97
CA ASP A 76 0.10 -16.13 -12.36
C ASP A 76 -1.20 -15.29 -12.43
N SER A 77 -1.85 -15.05 -11.28
CA SER A 77 -3.16 -14.36 -11.21
C SER A 77 -3.03 -12.86 -10.96
N VAL A 78 -1.82 -12.33 -10.93
CA VAL A 78 -1.51 -10.91 -10.73
C VAL A 78 -0.64 -10.42 -11.88
N GLU A 79 -0.97 -9.27 -12.45
CA GLU A 79 -0.09 -8.58 -13.37
C GLU A 79 1.01 -7.85 -12.57
N PHE A 80 2.26 -8.27 -12.76
CA PHE A 80 3.42 -7.67 -12.09
C PHE A 80 4.16 -6.71 -13.03
N VAL A 81 4.35 -5.45 -12.60
CA VAL A 81 4.96 -4.38 -13.39
C VAL A 81 6.17 -3.82 -12.66
N VAL A 82 7.34 -3.84 -13.30
CA VAL A 82 8.54 -3.16 -12.81
C VAL A 82 8.48 -1.70 -13.23
N ALA A 83 8.16 -0.80 -12.32
CA ALA A 83 8.11 0.63 -12.60
C ALA A 83 8.21 1.48 -11.32
N ASP A 84 8.72 2.70 -11.46
CA ASP A 84 8.73 3.68 -10.38
C ASP A 84 7.37 4.37 -10.30
N VAL A 85 6.65 4.15 -9.21
CA VAL A 85 5.32 4.73 -8.97
C VAL A 85 5.29 6.27 -9.01
N ARG A 86 6.45 6.92 -8.87
CA ARG A 86 6.57 8.38 -8.97
C ARG A 86 6.34 8.90 -10.39
N GLU A 87 6.61 8.06 -11.40
CA GLU A 87 6.58 8.43 -12.82
C GLU A 87 5.60 7.56 -13.63
N TRP A 88 5.28 6.36 -13.13
CA TRP A 88 4.39 5.42 -13.80
C TRP A 88 2.94 5.95 -13.86
N GLU A 89 2.26 5.68 -14.98
CA GLU A 89 0.86 6.02 -15.21
C GLU A 89 0.11 4.78 -15.72
N PRO A 90 -1.04 4.43 -15.14
CA PRO A 90 -1.87 3.35 -15.65
C PRO A 90 -2.61 3.76 -16.93
N GLU A 91 -2.92 2.77 -17.76
CA GLU A 91 -3.79 2.97 -18.93
C GLU A 91 -5.27 2.88 -18.58
N GLU A 92 -5.62 2.28 -17.44
CA GLU A 92 -6.98 2.01 -17.00
C GLU A 92 -7.27 2.64 -15.63
N ARG A 93 -8.55 2.59 -15.23
CA ARG A 93 -9.01 3.01 -13.91
C ARG A 93 -9.30 1.79 -13.04
N TYR A 94 -9.32 2.00 -11.71
CA TYR A 94 -9.38 0.94 -10.71
C TYR A 94 -10.49 1.16 -9.69
N ASP A 95 -11.14 0.05 -9.30
CA ASP A 95 -12.13 0.03 -8.21
C ASP A 95 -11.44 0.12 -6.83
N LEU A 96 -10.16 -0.33 -6.76
CA LEU A 96 -9.34 -0.25 -5.56
C LEU A 96 -7.91 0.16 -5.92
N ILE A 97 -7.39 1.17 -5.23
CA ILE A 97 -5.96 1.50 -5.24
C ILE A 97 -5.42 1.35 -3.84
N LEU A 98 -4.46 0.44 -3.67
CA LEU A 98 -3.78 0.15 -2.42
C LEU A 98 -2.38 0.76 -2.43
N VAL A 99 -2.02 1.46 -1.35
CA VAL A 99 -0.65 1.91 -1.05
C VAL A 99 -0.30 1.44 0.35
N ALA A 100 0.62 0.48 0.46
CA ALA A 100 0.94 -0.15 1.73
C ALA A 100 2.44 -0.05 2.05
N TYR A 101 2.79 0.75 3.07
CA TYR A 101 4.15 0.92 3.60
C TYR A 101 5.20 1.40 2.58
N ILE A 102 4.79 2.21 1.61
CA ILE A 102 5.73 2.84 0.69
C ILE A 102 6.56 3.91 1.44
N HIS A 103 7.87 3.93 1.18
CA HIS A 103 8.80 4.86 1.83
C HIS A 103 9.14 6.01 0.87
N LEU A 104 8.18 6.89 0.62
CA LEU A 104 8.37 8.13 -0.13
C LEU A 104 8.45 9.33 0.81
N GLN A 105 9.26 10.33 0.45
CA GLN A 105 9.26 11.61 1.14
C GLN A 105 7.95 12.38 0.85
N PRO A 106 7.50 13.25 1.76
CA PRO A 106 6.20 13.90 1.68
C PRO A 106 5.85 14.52 0.32
N PRO A 107 6.75 15.26 -0.38
CA PRO A 107 6.38 15.84 -1.68
C PRO A 107 6.05 14.80 -2.75
N ASP A 108 6.81 13.69 -2.79
CA ASP A 108 6.58 12.61 -3.74
C ASP A 108 5.35 11.79 -3.34
N PHE A 109 5.14 11.60 -2.02
CA PHE A 109 3.99 10.86 -1.52
C PHE A 109 2.68 11.65 -1.75
N GLU A 110 2.67 12.95 -1.47
CA GLU A 110 1.53 13.81 -1.79
C GLU A 110 1.19 13.75 -3.29
N LYS A 111 2.20 13.88 -4.14
CA LYS A 111 2.02 13.79 -5.61
C LYS A 111 1.42 12.44 -6.01
N LEU A 112 1.91 11.34 -5.45
CA LEU A 112 1.38 10.00 -5.73
C LEU A 112 -0.08 9.87 -5.30
N VAL A 113 -0.44 10.30 -4.08
CA VAL A 113 -1.81 10.24 -3.56
C VAL A 113 -2.77 11.06 -4.42
N ARG A 114 -2.37 12.28 -4.83
CA ARG A 114 -3.19 13.12 -5.71
C ARG A 114 -3.40 12.51 -7.10
N ARG A 115 -2.38 11.87 -7.68
CA ARG A 115 -2.47 11.15 -8.97
C ARG A 115 -3.33 9.89 -8.83
N ALA A 116 -3.13 9.10 -7.78
CA ALA A 116 -3.90 7.88 -7.53
C ALA A 116 -5.42 8.14 -7.52
N ARG A 117 -5.86 9.29 -7.00
CA ARG A 117 -7.26 9.70 -7.06
C ARG A 117 -7.79 9.77 -8.51
N GLU A 118 -6.98 10.23 -9.47
CA GLU A 118 -7.38 10.38 -10.87
C GLU A 118 -7.53 9.03 -11.58
N TRP A 119 -6.93 7.99 -11.02
CA TRP A 119 -6.98 6.62 -11.52
C TRP A 119 -8.12 5.79 -10.92
N LEU A 120 -8.92 6.36 -10.00
CA LEU A 120 -10.09 5.68 -9.47
C LEU A 120 -11.26 5.68 -10.46
N GLU A 121 -11.96 4.55 -10.51
CA GLU A 121 -13.31 4.49 -11.07
C GLU A 121 -14.31 5.26 -10.18
N PRO A 122 -15.48 5.67 -10.72
CA PRO A 122 -16.58 6.14 -9.86
C PRO A 122 -16.90 5.09 -8.78
N ASP A 123 -17.06 5.53 -7.53
CA ASP A 123 -17.19 4.69 -6.32
C ASP A 123 -15.93 3.87 -5.95
N GLY A 124 -14.84 4.02 -6.70
CA GLY A 124 -13.56 3.40 -6.38
C GLY A 124 -12.96 3.89 -5.07
N GLU A 125 -12.18 3.01 -4.42
CA GLU A 125 -11.61 3.25 -3.10
C GLU A 125 -10.08 3.37 -3.16
N LEU A 126 -9.56 4.41 -2.52
CA LEU A 126 -8.14 4.56 -2.19
C LEU A 126 -7.91 4.06 -0.76
N PHE A 127 -7.03 3.07 -0.61
CA PHE A 127 -6.67 2.47 0.66
C PHE A 127 -5.19 2.74 0.95
N LEU A 128 -4.90 3.52 1.98
CA LEU A 128 -3.56 3.92 2.38
C LEU A 128 -3.24 3.37 3.76
N ILE A 129 -2.12 2.63 3.90
CA ILE A 129 -1.62 2.18 5.19
C ILE A 129 -0.10 2.24 5.25
N GLY A 130 0.44 2.83 6.31
CA GLY A 130 1.88 2.98 6.51
C GLY A 130 2.24 3.38 7.92
N HIS A 131 3.53 3.39 8.25
CA HIS A 131 3.99 3.75 9.59
C HIS A 131 3.64 5.20 9.93
N ASP A 132 2.96 5.39 11.06
CA ASP A 132 2.59 6.70 11.58
C ASP A 132 3.79 7.41 12.24
N THR A 133 3.80 8.74 12.21
CA THR A 133 4.81 9.57 12.87
C THR A 133 4.94 9.27 14.36
N SER A 134 3.82 8.97 15.05
CA SER A 134 3.82 8.59 16.46
C SER A 134 4.45 7.22 16.74
N ASN A 135 4.75 6.42 15.70
CA ASN A 135 5.43 5.14 15.87
C ASN A 135 6.86 5.29 16.39
N LEU A 136 7.50 6.45 16.20
CA LEU A 136 8.84 6.73 16.71
C LEU A 136 8.90 6.70 18.25
N ASP A 137 7.92 7.31 18.90
CA ASP A 137 7.93 7.50 20.36
C ASP A 137 7.06 6.47 21.09
N GLU A 138 5.96 6.01 20.44
CA GLU A 138 4.92 5.21 21.07
C GLU A 138 4.74 3.81 20.43
N GLY A 139 5.51 3.50 19.38
CA GLY A 139 5.38 2.28 18.61
C GLY A 139 6.60 1.36 18.69
N TRP A 140 6.58 0.31 17.84
CA TRP A 140 7.67 -0.67 17.77
C TRP A 140 8.01 -1.00 16.31
N GLY A 141 9.32 -1.00 16.01
CA GLY A 141 9.82 -1.33 14.67
C GLY A 141 9.51 -0.26 13.63
N GLY A 142 9.69 -0.60 12.36
CA GLY A 142 9.52 0.33 11.25
C GLY A 142 10.72 1.28 11.07
N PRO A 143 10.63 2.19 10.09
CA PRO A 143 11.68 3.18 9.82
C PRO A 143 11.88 4.12 11.00
N GLN A 144 13.16 4.45 11.26
CA GLN A 144 13.54 5.44 12.28
C GLN A 144 13.83 6.82 11.65
N TYR A 145 13.27 7.05 10.46
CA TYR A 145 13.45 8.26 9.64
C TYR A 145 12.12 8.99 9.56
N PRO A 146 11.93 10.13 10.27
CA PRO A 146 10.66 10.86 10.31
C PRO A 146 10.12 11.24 8.93
N GLU A 147 11.00 11.48 7.98
CA GLU A 147 10.67 11.95 6.63
C GLU A 147 9.95 10.92 5.75
N VAL A 148 9.86 9.66 6.16
CA VAL A 148 9.11 8.61 5.42
C VAL A 148 7.90 8.10 6.21
N LEU A 149 7.63 8.69 7.37
CA LEU A 149 6.48 8.34 8.19
C LEU A 149 5.27 9.19 7.80
N TRP A 150 4.11 8.63 8.03
CA TRP A 150 2.85 9.22 7.59
C TRP A 150 2.15 9.96 8.74
N ASP A 151 1.37 10.97 8.37
CA ASP A 151 0.50 11.71 9.27
C ASP A 151 -0.91 11.73 8.69
N VAL A 152 -1.89 11.31 9.50
CA VAL A 152 -3.31 11.25 9.08
C VAL A 152 -3.80 12.62 8.61
N GLY A 153 -3.46 13.68 9.37
CA GLY A 153 -3.91 15.05 9.05
C GLY A 153 -3.35 15.56 7.74
N ALA A 154 -2.08 15.30 7.46
CA ALA A 154 -1.44 15.65 6.19
C ALA A 154 -2.11 14.93 5.02
N ILE A 155 -2.30 13.61 5.13
CA ILE A 155 -2.95 12.80 4.07
C ILE A 155 -4.37 13.30 3.80
N LEU A 156 -5.16 13.59 4.82
CA LEU A 156 -6.52 14.13 4.64
C LEU A 156 -6.53 15.44 3.83
N GLY A 157 -5.51 16.27 3.97
CA GLY A 157 -5.34 17.49 3.17
C GLY A 157 -5.05 17.27 1.67
N TRP A 158 -4.74 16.02 1.26
CA TRP A 158 -4.45 15.66 -0.15
C TRP A 158 -5.63 14.99 -0.86
N LEU A 159 -6.71 14.64 -0.11
CA LEU A 159 -7.85 13.85 -0.58
C LEU A 159 -9.06 14.70 -1.01
N ASP A 160 -8.81 15.92 -1.51
CA ASP A 160 -9.87 16.80 -1.98
C ASP A 160 -10.82 16.09 -2.97
N GLY A 161 -12.14 16.16 -2.70
CA GLY A 161 -13.17 15.55 -3.55
C GLY A 161 -13.38 14.05 -3.35
N LEU A 162 -12.69 13.42 -2.40
CA LEU A 162 -12.97 12.07 -1.93
C LEU A 162 -13.78 12.11 -0.63
N SER A 163 -14.67 11.15 -0.45
CA SER A 163 -15.39 10.92 0.80
C SER A 163 -14.57 10.03 1.72
N ILE A 164 -14.24 10.50 2.91
CA ILE A 164 -13.46 9.74 3.88
C ILE A 164 -14.31 8.62 4.46
N VAL A 165 -13.87 7.38 4.33
CA VAL A 165 -14.50 6.17 4.89
C VAL A 165 -13.92 5.86 6.26
N GLU A 166 -12.60 5.98 6.41
CA GLU A 166 -11.86 5.70 7.64
C GLU A 166 -10.58 6.53 7.65
N ALA A 167 -10.23 7.14 8.79
CA ALA A 167 -8.98 7.87 8.95
C ALA A 167 -8.55 7.86 10.42
N GLU A 168 -7.58 7.03 10.76
CA GLU A 168 -7.12 6.85 12.13
C GLU A 168 -5.70 6.30 12.23
N VAL A 169 -5.12 6.36 13.43
CA VAL A 169 -3.90 5.66 13.78
C VAL A 169 -4.27 4.32 14.41
N VAL A 170 -3.92 3.22 13.76
CA VAL A 170 -4.21 1.86 14.20
C VAL A 170 -3.00 1.21 14.87
N ARG A 171 -3.25 0.23 15.75
CA ARG A 171 -2.21 -0.52 16.45
C ARG A 171 -2.06 -1.90 15.84
N ARG A 172 -0.91 -2.15 15.21
CA ARG A 172 -0.58 -3.44 14.62
C ARG A 172 0.25 -4.27 15.59
N PRO A 173 -0.17 -5.49 15.94
CA PRO A 173 0.62 -6.37 16.80
C PRO A 173 1.92 -6.81 16.09
N VAL A 174 3.01 -6.80 16.82
CA VAL A 174 4.33 -7.28 16.41
C VAL A 174 4.81 -8.27 17.45
N GLU A 175 5.01 -9.52 17.06
CA GLU A 175 5.58 -10.53 17.95
C GLU A 175 7.11 -10.34 17.99
N THR A 176 7.67 -10.33 19.20
CA THR A 176 9.10 -10.19 19.47
C THR A 176 9.55 -11.24 20.46
N ASP A 177 10.85 -11.46 20.59
CA ASP A 177 11.42 -12.40 21.58
C ASP A 177 11.07 -12.02 23.03
N GLU A 178 10.76 -10.75 23.28
CA GLU A 178 10.36 -10.23 24.59
C GLU A 178 8.83 -10.20 24.80
N GLY A 179 8.05 -10.74 23.85
CA GLY A 179 6.59 -10.74 23.84
C GLY A 179 5.98 -9.77 22.86
N ARG A 180 4.66 -9.62 22.91
CA ARG A 180 3.91 -8.82 21.95
C ARG A 180 4.13 -7.33 22.18
N ARG A 181 4.52 -6.63 21.12
CA ARG A 181 4.62 -5.17 21.00
C ARG A 181 3.59 -4.67 19.99
N TYR A 182 3.50 -3.35 19.83
CA TYR A 182 2.56 -2.77 18.85
C TYR A 182 3.27 -1.68 18.03
N ALA A 183 3.20 -1.79 16.72
CA ALA A 183 3.48 -0.67 15.83
C ALA A 183 2.25 0.23 15.72
N ARG A 184 2.48 1.50 15.40
CA ARG A 184 1.43 2.49 15.12
C ARG A 184 1.47 2.79 13.63
N ASP A 185 0.34 2.58 12.98
CA ASP A 185 0.22 2.77 11.53
C ASP A 185 -0.91 3.76 11.24
N THR A 186 -0.68 4.69 10.33
CA THR A 186 -1.71 5.54 9.73
C THR A 186 -2.53 4.68 8.79
N LEU A 187 -3.85 4.65 8.96
CA LEU A 187 -4.81 4.02 8.05
C LEU A 187 -5.79 5.08 7.55
N VAL A 188 -5.84 5.25 6.22
CA VAL A 188 -6.81 6.14 5.57
C VAL A 188 -7.47 5.40 4.42
N ARG A 189 -8.80 5.45 4.39
CA ARG A 189 -9.64 4.94 3.30
C ARG A 189 -10.53 6.05 2.80
N ALA A 190 -10.58 6.25 1.50
CA ALA A 190 -11.38 7.29 0.90
C ALA A 190 -11.98 6.83 -0.43
N ARG A 191 -13.18 7.29 -0.78
CA ARG A 191 -13.88 6.92 -2.01
C ARG A 191 -14.13 8.10 -2.92
N LEU A 192 -13.96 7.88 -4.20
CA LEU A 192 -14.45 8.80 -5.22
C LEU A 192 -15.97 8.67 -5.30
N GLY A 193 -16.70 9.78 -5.14
CA GLY A 193 -18.17 9.75 -5.22
C GLY A 193 -18.66 9.28 -6.59
N ALA A 194 -19.86 8.68 -6.63
CA ALA A 194 -20.53 8.37 -7.89
C ALA A 194 -20.70 9.65 -8.73
N LEU A 195 -20.54 9.51 -10.03
CA LEU A 195 -20.88 10.60 -10.95
C LEU A 195 -22.38 10.90 -10.79
N SER A 196 -22.69 12.11 -10.30
CA SER A 196 -24.08 12.57 -10.30
C SER A 196 -24.54 12.68 -11.76
N VAL A 197 -25.50 11.84 -12.16
CA VAL A 197 -26.16 11.87 -13.45
C VAL A 197 -27.19 12.99 -13.47
#